data_cd0e57a60a6ec5c5065db96433d57095
#
_entry.id   cd0e57a60a6ec5c5065db96433d57095
#
_cell.length_a   1.000
_cell.length_b   1.000
_cell.length_c   1.000
_cell.angle_alpha   90.00
_cell.angle_beta   90.00
_cell.angle_gamma   90.00
#
_symmetry.space_group_name_H-M   'P 1'
#
loop_
_entity.id
_entity.type
_entity.pdbx_description
1 polymer ?
#
loop_
_entity_poly.entity_id
_entity_poly.type
_entity_poly.pdbx_seq_one_letter_code
_entity_poly.pdbx_strand_id
1 'polypeptide(L)'
;MDEKLKELDALFDFFREIDKEKLIERKTYVTGAVRWENDAEHAWHMALMTVLLSEYSNEPIDVLKTVTMLLIHDLVEIDAGDTYAYSGVSKEEQHAKEEKGAARIFGMLPKEKGRKLYDLWQEFEAGETAEALLTRWIISSR
;
A
#
# COMPACT_ATOMS: atom_id res chain seq x y z
N MET A 1 -22.43 -23.41 -3.43
CA MET A 1 -22.44 -21.95 -3.60
C MET A 1 -21.79 -21.59 -4.93
N ASP A 2 -22.41 -20.67 -5.64
CA ASP A 2 -21.89 -20.14 -6.89
C ASP A 2 -20.48 -19.56 -6.68
N GLU A 3 -19.58 -19.78 -7.64
CA GLU A 3 -18.21 -19.25 -7.59
C GLU A 3 -18.17 -17.73 -7.43
N LYS A 4 -19.06 -17.02 -8.14
CA LYS A 4 -19.13 -15.55 -8.02
C LYS A 4 -19.52 -15.11 -6.63
N LEU A 5 -20.39 -15.84 -5.94
CA LEU A 5 -20.75 -15.52 -4.56
C LEU A 5 -19.60 -15.75 -3.61
N LYS A 6 -18.82 -16.81 -3.83
CA LYS A 6 -17.61 -17.07 -3.04
C LYS A 6 -16.57 -15.98 -3.24
N GLU A 7 -16.37 -15.55 -4.49
CA GLU A 7 -15.45 -14.45 -4.79
C GLU A 7 -15.90 -13.15 -4.11
N LEU A 8 -17.21 -12.88 -4.17
CA LEU A 8 -17.76 -11.69 -3.53
C LEU A 8 -17.57 -11.72 -2.02
N ASP A 9 -17.79 -12.88 -1.38
CA ASP A 9 -17.55 -13.04 0.06
C ASP A 9 -16.08 -12.78 0.40
N ALA A 10 -15.16 -13.30 -0.42
CA ALA A 10 -13.73 -13.06 -0.21
C ALA A 10 -13.39 -11.56 -0.33
N LEU A 11 -14.01 -10.86 -1.28
CA LEU A 11 -13.80 -9.42 -1.43
C LEU A 11 -14.30 -8.67 -0.21
N PHE A 12 -15.47 -9.01 0.31
CA PHE A 12 -15.98 -8.34 1.52
C PHE A 12 -15.15 -8.64 2.75
N ASP A 13 -14.63 -9.85 2.87
CA ASP A 13 -13.69 -10.19 3.95
C ASP A 13 -12.42 -9.33 3.85
N PHE A 14 -11.91 -9.16 2.64
CA PHE A 14 -10.75 -8.31 2.38
C PHE A 14 -11.06 -6.85 2.74
N PHE A 15 -12.23 -6.34 2.35
CA PHE A 15 -12.61 -4.96 2.66
C PHE A 15 -12.66 -4.72 4.17
N ARG A 16 -13.14 -5.68 4.94
CA ARG A 16 -13.15 -5.58 6.40
C ARG A 16 -11.73 -5.62 6.97
N GLU A 17 -10.87 -6.42 6.38
CA GLU A 17 -9.49 -6.55 6.85
C GLU A 17 -8.68 -5.27 6.62
N ILE A 18 -8.80 -4.67 5.43
CA ILE A 18 -8.04 -3.45 5.12
C ILE A 18 -8.48 -2.24 5.93
N ASP A 19 -9.66 -2.29 6.53
CA ASP A 19 -10.11 -1.23 7.43
C ASP A 19 -9.15 -1.02 8.60
N LYS A 20 -8.41 -2.07 8.98
CA LYS A 20 -7.39 -2.01 10.03
C LYS A 20 -6.24 -1.06 9.72
N GLU A 21 -6.03 -0.71 8.44
CA GLU A 21 -5.02 0.27 8.05
C GLU A 21 -5.25 1.62 8.73
N LYS A 22 -6.50 1.94 9.03
CA LYS A 22 -6.86 3.19 9.72
C LYS A 22 -6.34 3.25 11.16
N LEU A 23 -5.96 2.12 11.72
CA LEU A 23 -5.46 2.02 13.09
C LEU A 23 -3.93 2.12 13.16
N ILE A 24 -3.25 2.16 12.02
CA ILE A 24 -1.79 2.23 11.98
C ILE A 24 -1.37 3.69 11.90
N GLU A 25 -0.81 4.20 12.98
CA GLU A 25 -0.36 5.59 13.08
C GLU A 25 1.04 5.73 12.51
N ARG A 26 1.23 6.78 11.72
CA ARG A 26 2.54 7.17 11.22
C ARG A 26 3.13 8.19 12.18
N LYS A 27 4.45 8.36 12.15
CA LYS A 27 5.12 9.37 12.97
C LYS A 27 5.17 10.73 12.28
N THR A 28 4.10 11.06 11.56
CA THR A 28 3.93 12.35 10.88
C THR A 28 2.58 12.96 11.29
N TYR A 29 2.56 14.28 11.45
CA TYR A 29 1.33 14.98 11.84
C TYR A 29 0.48 15.33 10.62
N VAL A 30 -0.84 15.31 10.83
CA VAL A 30 -1.77 15.92 9.89
C VAL A 30 -1.54 17.43 9.92
N THR A 31 -1.54 18.07 8.75
CA THR A 31 -1.29 19.52 8.65
C THR A 31 -2.28 20.31 9.49
N GLY A 32 -1.76 21.14 10.38
CA GLY A 32 -2.57 21.98 11.25
C GLY A 32 -3.25 21.25 12.41
N ALA A 33 -3.00 19.97 12.58
CA ALA A 33 -3.62 19.16 13.62
C ALA A 33 -2.58 18.65 14.62
N VAL A 34 -3.08 18.24 15.79
CA VAL A 34 -2.24 17.76 16.89
C VAL A 34 -2.29 16.24 17.00
N ARG A 35 -2.56 15.56 15.90
CA ARG A 35 -2.59 14.10 15.88
C ARG A 35 -1.71 13.54 14.77
N TRP A 36 -1.30 12.28 14.95
CA TRP A 36 -0.55 11.55 13.95
C TRP A 36 -1.46 11.17 12.76
N GLU A 37 -0.88 11.17 11.58
CA GLU A 37 -1.54 10.66 10.37
C GLU A 37 -1.58 9.14 10.43
N ASN A 38 -2.71 8.52 10.04
CA ASN A 38 -2.76 7.08 9.89
C ASN A 38 -2.41 6.67 8.46
N ASP A 39 -2.15 5.38 8.25
CA ASP A 39 -1.73 4.87 6.94
C ASP A 39 -2.76 5.09 5.83
N ALA A 40 -4.05 5.00 6.17
CA ALA A 40 -5.11 5.20 5.18
C ALA A 40 -5.15 6.65 4.69
N GLU A 41 -5.02 7.61 5.61
CA GLU A 41 -4.96 9.04 5.27
C GLU A 41 -3.73 9.35 4.40
N HIS A 42 -2.62 8.76 4.75
CA HIS A 42 -1.37 8.88 4.01
C HIS A 42 -1.54 8.36 2.56
N ALA A 43 -2.10 7.17 2.41
CA ALA A 43 -2.32 6.58 1.09
C ALA A 43 -3.28 7.42 0.24
N TRP A 44 -4.39 7.88 0.82
CA TRP A 44 -5.35 8.75 0.15
C TRP A 44 -4.68 10.04 -0.35
N HIS A 45 -3.93 10.69 0.52
CA HIS A 45 -3.26 11.95 0.20
C HIS A 45 -2.31 11.79 -0.99
N MET A 46 -1.47 10.75 -0.94
CA MET A 46 -0.51 10.50 -2.01
C MET A 46 -1.16 10.03 -3.31
N ALA A 47 -2.26 9.29 -3.23
CA ALA A 47 -2.99 8.88 -4.43
C ALA A 47 -3.52 10.09 -5.19
N LEU A 48 -4.08 11.07 -4.48
CA LEU A 48 -4.55 12.29 -5.11
C LEU A 48 -3.40 13.11 -5.68
N MET A 49 -2.27 13.20 -4.96
CA MET A 49 -1.07 13.86 -5.46
C MET A 49 -0.62 13.23 -6.78
N THR A 50 -0.69 11.90 -6.88
CA THR A 50 -0.31 11.18 -8.10
C THR A 50 -1.16 11.59 -9.30
N VAL A 51 -2.46 11.69 -9.12
CA VAL A 51 -3.37 12.10 -10.19
C VAL A 51 -2.96 13.45 -10.76
N LEU A 52 -2.56 14.37 -9.88
CA LEU A 52 -2.22 15.75 -10.29
C LEU A 52 -0.77 15.89 -10.75
N LEU A 53 0.14 15.03 -10.30
CA LEU A 53 1.57 15.12 -10.61
C LEU A 53 2.03 14.18 -11.73
N SER A 54 1.15 13.32 -12.23
CA SER A 54 1.52 12.30 -13.22
C SER A 54 2.12 12.88 -14.49
N GLU A 55 1.65 14.04 -14.92
CA GLU A 55 2.16 14.69 -16.13
C GLU A 55 3.60 15.21 -15.99
N TYR A 56 4.11 15.30 -14.76
CA TYR A 56 5.47 15.77 -14.49
C TYR A 56 6.47 14.63 -14.37
N SER A 57 6.04 13.39 -14.59
CA SER A 57 6.95 12.24 -14.62
C SER A 57 7.88 12.35 -15.82
N ASN A 58 9.13 11.89 -15.67
CA ASN A 58 10.10 11.89 -16.76
C ASN A 58 9.72 10.95 -17.90
N GLU A 59 8.92 9.94 -17.60
CA GLU A 59 8.44 8.95 -18.57
C GLU A 59 6.94 8.82 -18.48
N PRO A 60 6.28 8.39 -19.58
CA PRO A 60 4.85 8.10 -19.50
C PRO A 60 4.57 7.03 -18.44
N ILE A 61 3.52 7.21 -17.68
CA ILE A 61 3.13 6.27 -16.63
C ILE A 61 1.67 5.86 -16.76
N ASP A 62 1.38 4.68 -16.24
CA ASP A 62 0.01 4.21 -16.06
C ASP A 62 -0.50 4.79 -14.73
N VAL A 63 -1.39 5.78 -14.81
CA VAL A 63 -1.89 6.50 -13.62
C VAL A 63 -2.66 5.58 -12.69
N LEU A 64 -3.54 4.73 -13.24
CA LEU A 64 -4.32 3.81 -12.42
C LEU A 64 -3.40 2.84 -11.67
N LYS A 65 -2.39 2.32 -12.33
CA LYS A 65 -1.40 1.44 -11.72
C LYS A 65 -0.67 2.13 -10.57
N THR A 66 -0.23 3.36 -10.80
CA THR A 66 0.52 4.15 -9.81
C THR A 66 -0.34 4.47 -8.59
N VAL A 67 -1.56 4.91 -8.81
CA VAL A 67 -2.52 5.18 -7.73
C VAL A 67 -2.77 3.90 -6.92
N THR A 68 -2.96 2.78 -7.61
CA THR A 68 -3.19 1.50 -6.92
C THR A 68 -1.97 1.10 -6.08
N MET A 69 -0.75 1.30 -6.59
CA MET A 69 0.46 1.06 -5.80
C MET A 69 0.43 1.82 -4.49
N LEU A 70 0.09 3.10 -4.54
CA LEU A 70 0.06 3.92 -3.34
C LEU A 70 -1.04 3.50 -2.37
N LEU A 71 -2.20 3.09 -2.90
CA LEU A 71 -3.30 2.65 -2.05
C LEU A 71 -3.01 1.34 -1.33
N ILE A 72 -2.18 0.47 -1.89
CA ILE A 72 -1.91 -0.84 -1.31
C ILE A 72 -0.55 -0.96 -0.62
N HIS A 73 0.35 0.01 -0.80
CA HIS A 73 1.75 -0.17 -0.38
C HIS A 73 1.92 -0.37 1.12
N ASP A 74 1.08 0.22 1.94
CA ASP A 74 1.16 0.09 3.40
C ASP A 74 0.22 -0.97 3.99
N LEU A 75 -0.58 -1.67 3.16
CA LEU A 75 -1.47 -2.72 3.67
C LEU A 75 -0.69 -3.83 4.39
N VAL A 76 0.53 -4.07 3.98
CA VAL A 76 1.40 -5.07 4.61
C VAL A 76 1.71 -4.73 6.06
N GLU A 77 1.59 -3.47 6.45
CA GLU A 77 1.83 -3.02 7.82
C GLU A 77 0.74 -3.48 8.80
N ILE A 78 -0.40 -3.94 8.30
CA ILE A 78 -1.45 -4.51 9.16
C ILE A 78 -0.86 -5.64 10.01
N ASP A 79 0.01 -6.46 9.42
CA ASP A 79 0.71 -7.53 10.14
C ASP A 79 2.12 -7.12 10.59
N ALA A 80 2.85 -6.43 9.73
CA ALA A 80 4.26 -6.11 9.97
C ALA A 80 4.46 -4.90 10.89
N GLY A 81 3.48 -4.00 10.95
CA GLY A 81 3.59 -2.75 11.69
C GLY A 81 4.38 -1.68 10.93
N ASP A 82 4.32 -0.46 11.45
CA ASP A 82 5.07 0.67 10.90
C ASP A 82 6.57 0.42 11.12
N THR A 83 7.37 0.73 10.13
CA THR A 83 8.83 0.62 10.17
C THR A 83 9.43 1.34 11.38
N TYR A 84 8.89 2.48 11.77
CA TYR A 84 9.37 3.24 12.92
C TYR A 84 9.13 2.55 14.27
N ALA A 85 8.14 1.68 14.35
CA ALA A 85 7.82 0.95 15.58
C ALA A 85 8.86 -0.13 15.90
N TYR A 86 9.71 -0.47 14.95
CA TYR A 86 10.66 -1.55 15.05
C TYR A 86 12.11 -1.07 14.89
N SER A 87 12.41 0.10 15.48
CA SER A 87 13.79 0.59 15.52
C SER A 87 14.66 -0.45 16.21
N GLY A 88 15.71 -0.91 15.56
CA GLY A 88 16.57 -1.97 16.05
C GLY A 88 16.36 -3.31 15.37
N VAL A 89 15.30 -3.45 14.55
CA VAL A 89 15.10 -4.62 13.69
C VAL A 89 15.85 -4.38 12.38
N SER A 90 16.51 -5.40 11.85
CA SER A 90 17.24 -5.28 10.59
C SER A 90 16.28 -5.06 9.43
N LYS A 91 16.80 -4.49 8.32
CA LYS A 91 15.99 -4.30 7.11
C LYS A 91 15.50 -5.63 6.54
N GLU A 92 16.32 -6.67 6.63
CA GLU A 92 15.96 -8.00 6.16
C GLU A 92 14.82 -8.59 6.98
N GLU A 93 14.85 -8.42 8.30
CA GLU A 93 13.78 -8.89 9.18
C GLU A 93 12.47 -8.14 8.92
N GLN A 94 12.54 -6.83 8.75
CA GLN A 94 11.36 -6.02 8.44
C GLN A 94 10.78 -6.40 7.09
N HIS A 95 11.63 -6.56 6.07
CA HIS A 95 11.19 -6.98 4.74
C HIS A 95 10.53 -8.36 4.77
N ALA A 96 11.09 -9.30 5.52
CA ALA A 96 10.50 -10.64 5.67
C ALA A 96 9.10 -10.57 6.29
N LYS A 97 8.91 -9.71 7.30
CA LYS A 97 7.59 -9.49 7.90
C LYS A 97 6.60 -8.90 6.91
N GLU A 98 7.05 -7.94 6.13
CA GLU A 98 6.22 -7.29 5.12
C GLU A 98 5.82 -8.26 4.02
N GLU A 99 6.74 -9.10 3.57
CA GLU A 99 6.46 -10.10 2.55
C GLU A 99 5.46 -11.14 3.05
N LYS A 100 5.61 -11.57 4.28
CA LYS A 100 4.64 -12.48 4.91
C LYS A 100 3.27 -11.82 5.04
N GLY A 101 3.23 -10.55 5.42
CA GLY A 101 2.00 -9.78 5.50
C GLY A 101 1.33 -9.64 4.13
N ALA A 102 2.11 -9.38 3.09
CA ALA A 102 1.61 -9.29 1.72
C ALA A 102 0.99 -10.61 1.26
N ALA A 103 1.67 -11.72 1.51
CA ALA A 103 1.17 -13.04 1.15
C ALA A 103 -0.17 -13.32 1.84
N ARG A 104 -0.31 -12.97 3.11
CA ARG A 104 -1.54 -13.16 3.84
C ARG A 104 -2.67 -12.26 3.33
N ILE A 105 -2.42 -10.95 3.28
CA ILE A 105 -3.49 -9.99 2.98
C ILE A 105 -3.99 -10.13 1.54
N PHE A 106 -3.09 -10.22 0.58
CA PHE A 106 -3.47 -10.37 -0.83
C PHE A 106 -3.98 -11.77 -1.12
N GLY A 107 -3.56 -12.76 -0.32
CA GLY A 107 -4.06 -14.12 -0.39
C GLY A 107 -5.52 -14.28 0.02
N MET A 108 -6.10 -13.29 0.70
CA MET A 108 -7.53 -13.28 1.03
C MET A 108 -8.41 -13.07 -0.19
N LEU A 109 -7.87 -12.46 -1.23
CA LEU A 109 -8.60 -12.14 -2.46
C LEU A 109 -8.75 -13.37 -3.37
N PRO A 110 -9.74 -13.33 -4.29
CA PRO A 110 -9.77 -14.31 -5.37
C PRO A 110 -8.42 -14.36 -6.07
N LYS A 111 -8.00 -15.55 -6.47
CA LYS A 111 -6.63 -15.83 -6.89
C LYS A 111 -6.03 -14.83 -7.87
N GLU A 112 -6.74 -14.49 -8.93
CA GLU A 112 -6.21 -13.56 -9.94
C GLU A 112 -6.08 -12.14 -9.42
N LYS A 113 -7.06 -11.67 -8.67
CA LYS A 113 -7.04 -10.33 -8.08
C LYS A 113 -5.94 -10.22 -7.03
N GLY A 114 -5.80 -11.24 -6.20
CA GLY A 114 -4.75 -11.27 -5.19
C GLY A 114 -3.36 -11.27 -5.79
N ARG A 115 -3.16 -12.08 -6.84
CA ARG A 115 -1.89 -12.14 -7.55
C ARG A 115 -1.52 -10.78 -8.16
N LYS A 116 -2.51 -10.13 -8.77
CA LYS A 116 -2.30 -8.82 -9.39
C LYS A 116 -1.83 -7.79 -8.37
N LEU A 117 -2.47 -7.73 -7.22
CA LEU A 117 -2.08 -6.78 -6.17
C LEU A 117 -0.76 -7.16 -5.51
N TYR A 118 -0.52 -8.44 -5.30
CA TYR A 118 0.77 -8.91 -4.77
C TYR A 118 1.92 -8.53 -5.69
N ASP A 119 1.78 -8.77 -7.00
CA ASP A 119 2.80 -8.42 -7.98
C ASP A 119 3.02 -6.91 -8.03
N LEU A 120 1.96 -6.13 -7.89
CA LEU A 120 2.05 -4.68 -7.86
C LEU A 120 2.79 -4.19 -6.63
N TRP A 121 2.55 -4.81 -5.48
CA TRP A 121 3.29 -4.50 -4.26
C TRP A 121 4.78 -4.83 -4.45
N GLN A 122 5.09 -5.95 -5.07
CA GLN A 122 6.49 -6.31 -5.35
C GLN A 122 7.14 -5.31 -6.32
N GLU A 123 6.42 -4.85 -7.31
CA GLU A 123 6.92 -3.82 -8.24
C GLU A 123 7.25 -2.54 -7.49
N PHE A 124 6.38 -2.14 -6.58
CA PHE A 124 6.62 -0.98 -5.71
C PHE A 124 7.90 -1.16 -4.89
N GLU A 125 8.05 -2.32 -4.24
CA GLU A 125 9.22 -2.62 -3.42
C GLU A 125 10.52 -2.62 -4.23
N ALA A 126 10.49 -3.16 -5.45
CA ALA A 126 11.67 -3.21 -6.33
C ALA A 126 12.11 -1.81 -6.77
N GLY A 127 11.17 -0.87 -6.97
CA GLY A 127 11.50 0.51 -7.25
C GLY A 127 12.23 0.74 -8.58
N GLU A 128 11.93 -0.06 -9.59
CA GLU A 128 12.67 -0.01 -10.87
C GLU A 128 11.83 0.55 -12.03
N THR A 129 10.51 0.43 -11.97
CA THR A 129 9.66 0.92 -13.05
C THR A 129 9.39 2.42 -12.90
N ALA A 130 8.97 3.06 -13.98
CA ALA A 130 8.62 4.49 -13.96
C ALA A 130 7.54 4.78 -12.91
N GLU A 131 6.54 3.92 -12.80
CA GLU A 131 5.47 4.05 -11.81
C GLU A 131 6.02 3.94 -10.39
N ALA A 132 6.84 2.93 -10.12
CA ALA A 132 7.43 2.74 -8.80
C ALA A 132 8.35 3.89 -8.41
N LEU A 133 9.14 4.41 -9.35
CA LEU A 133 10.00 5.56 -9.11
C LEU A 133 9.19 6.81 -8.80
N LEU A 134 8.08 7.02 -9.50
CA LEU A 134 7.19 8.15 -9.22
C LEU A 134 6.58 8.04 -7.83
N THR A 135 6.14 6.85 -7.42
CA THR A 135 5.60 6.66 -6.06
C THR A 135 6.63 7.01 -5.00
N ARG A 136 7.88 6.59 -5.17
CA ARG A 136 8.95 6.91 -4.23
C ARG A 136 9.21 8.41 -4.14
N TRP A 137 9.20 9.09 -5.28
CA TRP A 137 9.37 10.54 -5.31
C TRP A 137 8.22 11.25 -4.57
N ILE A 138 6.98 10.83 -4.80
CA ILE A 138 5.81 11.41 -4.14
C ILE A 138 5.87 11.18 -2.63
N ILE A 139 6.23 9.98 -2.19
CA ILE A 139 6.38 9.65 -0.78
C ILE A 139 7.44 10.53 -0.12
N SER A 140 8.58 10.74 -0.79
CA SER A 140 9.68 11.52 -0.24
C SER A 140 9.42 13.02 -0.24
N SER A 141 8.50 13.51 -1.05
CA SER A 141 8.22 14.95 -1.20
C SER A 141 7.26 15.50 -0.16
N ARG A 142 6.72 14.67 0.70
CA ARG A 142 5.76 15.07 1.75
C ARG A 142 6.43 15.56 2.99
#